data_fd819287d1d1d9f307e88589474e8a2c
#
_entry.id   fd819287d1d1d9f307e88589474e8a2c
#
_cell.length_a   1.000
_cell.length_b   1.000
_cell.length_c   1.000
_cell.angle_alpha   90.00
_cell.angle_beta   90.00
_cell.angle_gamma   90.00
#
_symmetry.space_group_name_H-M   'P 1'
#
loop_
_entity.id
_entity.type
_entity.pdbx_description
1 polymer ?
#
loop_
_entity_poly.entity_id
_entity_poly.type
_entity_poly.pdbx_seq_one_letter_code
_entity_poly.pdbx_strand_id
1 'polypeptide(L)'
;MSRKVIVGIGEILWDMLPSGKALGGAPANFAYHAGRLGEEGWAVSAVGDDALGREILDIVAEKGLKNLIAVTDKPTGTVQVTLDARGVPTYNIMEDVAWDNIPFTPEMEGLARRADAVCFGSLVQRMGSRGSVLRFLRSMRPEALKVFDINLRQHYYSRELLEESRELADILKINDEEIRVVAEIFALPGDDAAVCRALAARFGLRLVILTKGPKGSEVVTADAVIPQPAGEAVVVDTVGAGDAFTAAFVVAYLRGDSLADAQRLASDTAAYVCSCKGAMPA
;
A
#
# COMPACT_ATOMS: atom_id res chain seq x y z
N MET A 1 -23.75 -8.70 -7.26
CA MET A 1 -23.15 -7.35 -7.45
C MET A 1 -22.03 -7.45 -8.47
N SER A 2 -21.76 -6.41 -9.27
CA SER A 2 -20.59 -6.38 -10.15
C SER A 2 -19.30 -6.31 -9.30
N ARG A 3 -18.22 -6.96 -9.78
CA ARG A 3 -16.91 -6.87 -9.14
C ARG A 3 -16.43 -5.43 -9.10
N LYS A 4 -15.85 -5.02 -7.98
CA LYS A 4 -15.25 -3.70 -7.82
C LYS A 4 -13.87 -3.65 -8.47
N VAL A 5 -13.54 -2.55 -9.12
CA VAL A 5 -12.21 -2.30 -9.69
C VAL A 5 -11.36 -1.62 -8.64
N ILE A 6 -10.35 -2.34 -8.13
CA ILE A 6 -9.48 -1.91 -7.02
C ILE A 6 -8.04 -1.85 -7.52
N VAL A 7 -7.40 -0.70 -7.42
CA VAL A 7 -6.09 -0.42 -8.01
C VAL A 7 -5.04 -0.20 -6.92
N GLY A 8 -3.90 -0.85 -7.05
CA GLY A 8 -2.67 -0.49 -6.34
C GLY A 8 -1.73 0.19 -7.33
N ILE A 9 -1.34 1.44 -7.07
CA ILE A 9 -0.41 2.19 -7.91
C ILE A 9 0.86 2.54 -7.15
N GLY A 10 2.00 2.10 -7.67
CA GLY A 10 3.30 2.40 -7.08
C GLY A 10 4.39 1.39 -7.41
N GLU A 11 5.26 1.15 -6.45
CA GLU A 11 6.43 0.29 -6.60
C GLU A 11 6.07 -1.18 -6.82
N ILE A 12 6.83 -1.82 -7.71
CA ILE A 12 7.02 -3.26 -7.81
C ILE A 12 8.52 -3.51 -7.94
N LEU A 13 9.06 -4.45 -7.18
CA LEU A 13 10.50 -4.57 -7.03
C LEU A 13 10.91 -5.95 -6.52
N TRP A 14 12.22 -6.20 -6.51
CA TRP A 14 12.83 -7.33 -5.85
C TRP A 14 13.52 -6.93 -4.55
N ASP A 15 13.15 -7.57 -3.46
CA ASP A 15 13.94 -7.58 -2.23
C ASP A 15 15.08 -8.60 -2.39
N MET A 16 16.32 -8.10 -2.47
CA MET A 16 17.54 -8.90 -2.68
C MET A 16 18.09 -9.34 -1.33
N LEU A 17 17.57 -10.45 -0.83
CA LEU A 17 17.93 -11.03 0.47
C LEU A 17 19.17 -11.94 0.33
N PRO A 18 19.95 -12.14 1.40
CA PRO A 18 21.06 -13.13 1.39
C PRO A 18 20.60 -14.55 1.05
N SER A 19 19.35 -14.89 1.33
CA SER A 19 18.74 -16.20 1.06
C SER A 19 18.13 -16.34 -0.34
N GLY A 20 18.20 -15.32 -1.17
CA GLY A 20 17.56 -15.23 -2.48
C GLY A 20 16.73 -13.97 -2.62
N LYS A 21 16.03 -13.82 -3.74
CA LYS A 21 15.17 -12.65 -3.96
C LYS A 21 13.71 -12.97 -3.68
N ALA A 22 12.96 -11.96 -3.24
CA ALA A 22 11.53 -12.04 -3.02
C ALA A 22 10.83 -10.89 -3.77
N LEU A 23 9.70 -11.19 -4.42
CA LEU A 23 8.87 -10.16 -5.05
C LEU A 23 8.22 -9.30 -3.97
N GLY A 24 8.39 -7.99 -4.08
CA GLY A 24 7.85 -6.97 -3.20
C GLY A 24 7.14 -5.86 -3.96
N GLY A 25 6.61 -4.90 -3.19
CA GLY A 25 5.86 -3.76 -3.70
C GLY A 25 4.48 -3.69 -3.07
N ALA A 26 4.30 -2.81 -2.08
CA ALA A 26 3.06 -2.69 -1.33
C ALA A 26 1.82 -2.51 -2.22
N PRO A 27 1.83 -1.66 -3.26
CA PRO A 27 0.67 -1.51 -4.15
C PRO A 27 0.33 -2.78 -4.94
N ALA A 28 1.34 -3.54 -5.37
CA ALA A 28 1.11 -4.81 -6.08
C ALA A 28 0.54 -5.89 -5.14
N ASN A 29 1.05 -5.96 -3.90
CA ASN A 29 0.52 -6.84 -2.86
C ASN A 29 -0.95 -6.52 -2.56
N PHE A 30 -1.27 -5.24 -2.36
CA PHE A 30 -2.63 -4.76 -2.16
C PHE A 30 -3.58 -5.20 -3.29
N ALA A 31 -3.20 -4.96 -4.54
CA ALA A 31 -4.00 -5.33 -5.70
C ALA A 31 -4.21 -6.87 -5.80
N TYR A 32 -3.16 -7.65 -5.51
CA TYR A 32 -3.23 -9.11 -5.47
C TYR A 32 -4.27 -9.58 -4.45
N HIS A 33 -4.23 -9.08 -3.21
CA HIS A 33 -5.16 -9.48 -2.17
C HIS A 33 -6.60 -9.04 -2.47
N ALA A 34 -6.81 -7.88 -3.07
CA ALA A 34 -8.13 -7.47 -3.55
C ALA A 34 -8.69 -8.48 -4.58
N GLY A 35 -7.84 -8.96 -5.50
CA GLY A 35 -8.20 -10.01 -6.47
C GLY A 35 -8.52 -11.34 -5.78
N ARG A 36 -7.74 -11.76 -4.79
CA ARG A 36 -7.98 -12.99 -4.00
C ARG A 36 -9.30 -12.96 -3.22
N LEU A 37 -9.73 -11.77 -2.82
CA LEU A 37 -11.02 -11.56 -2.15
C LEU A 37 -12.21 -11.43 -3.13
N GLY A 38 -11.98 -11.69 -4.42
CA GLY A 38 -13.03 -11.83 -5.44
C GLY A 38 -13.32 -10.56 -6.23
N GLU A 39 -12.57 -9.48 -6.00
CA GLU A 39 -12.71 -8.22 -6.75
C GLU A 39 -11.78 -8.18 -7.97
N GLU A 40 -11.83 -7.10 -8.75
CA GLU A 40 -10.93 -6.87 -9.89
C GLU A 40 -9.70 -6.07 -9.44
N GLY A 41 -8.68 -6.76 -8.92
CA GLY A 41 -7.43 -6.13 -8.46
C GLY A 41 -6.49 -5.80 -9.63
N TRP A 42 -6.00 -4.56 -9.69
CA TRP A 42 -5.08 -4.07 -10.73
C TRP A 42 -3.81 -3.49 -10.11
N ALA A 43 -2.65 -4.00 -10.53
CA ALA A 43 -1.36 -3.38 -10.22
C ALA A 43 -0.96 -2.40 -11.31
N VAL A 44 -0.62 -1.17 -10.95
CA VAL A 44 -0.10 -0.13 -11.84
C VAL A 44 1.30 0.23 -11.41
N SER A 45 2.30 -0.03 -12.28
CA SER A 45 3.72 0.15 -11.96
C SER A 45 4.57 0.25 -13.23
N ALA A 46 5.89 0.12 -13.09
CA ALA A 46 6.81 -0.08 -14.20
C ALA A 46 7.97 -0.99 -13.81
N VAL A 47 8.51 -1.71 -14.80
CA VAL A 47 9.71 -2.54 -14.73
C VAL A 47 10.67 -2.19 -15.84
N GLY A 48 11.92 -2.58 -15.71
CA GLY A 48 12.93 -2.43 -16.76
C GLY A 48 12.79 -3.48 -17.85
N ASP A 49 13.31 -3.19 -19.05
CA ASP A 49 13.52 -4.19 -20.10
C ASP A 49 14.77 -5.05 -19.76
N ASP A 50 14.71 -5.71 -18.63
CA ASP A 50 15.78 -6.56 -18.12
C ASP A 50 15.24 -7.93 -17.63
N ALA A 51 16.14 -8.81 -17.20
CA ALA A 51 15.77 -10.16 -16.75
C ALA A 51 14.88 -10.12 -15.50
N LEU A 52 15.12 -9.17 -14.57
CA LEU A 52 14.34 -9.01 -13.34
C LEU A 52 12.93 -8.53 -13.65
N GLY A 53 12.79 -7.61 -14.61
CA GLY A 53 11.48 -7.11 -15.04
C GLY A 53 10.64 -8.19 -15.72
N ARG A 54 11.25 -8.97 -16.62
CA ARG A 54 10.57 -10.10 -17.27
C ARG A 54 10.08 -11.12 -16.27
N GLU A 55 10.90 -11.48 -15.29
CA GLU A 55 10.50 -12.40 -14.22
C GLU A 55 9.36 -11.87 -13.35
N ILE A 56 9.32 -10.56 -13.06
CA ILE A 56 8.17 -9.94 -12.37
C ILE A 56 6.90 -10.14 -13.21
N LEU A 57 6.95 -9.85 -14.51
CA LEU A 57 5.79 -9.97 -15.40
C LEU A 57 5.29 -11.42 -15.46
N ASP A 58 6.19 -12.39 -15.50
CA ASP A 58 5.85 -13.82 -15.50
C ASP A 58 5.13 -14.20 -14.20
N ILE A 59 5.65 -13.79 -13.04
CA ILE A 59 5.02 -14.08 -11.74
C ILE A 59 3.65 -13.40 -11.61
N VAL A 60 3.53 -12.17 -12.06
CA VAL A 60 2.26 -11.43 -12.06
C VAL A 60 1.22 -12.15 -12.92
N ALA A 61 1.64 -12.66 -14.09
CA ALA A 61 0.79 -13.46 -14.98
C ALA A 61 0.39 -14.81 -14.34
N GLU A 62 1.34 -15.55 -13.74
CA GLU A 62 1.06 -16.81 -13.03
C GLU A 62 0.06 -16.63 -11.90
N LYS A 63 0.16 -15.52 -11.16
CA LYS A 63 -0.76 -15.20 -10.08
C LYS A 63 -2.12 -14.67 -10.57
N GLY A 64 -2.31 -14.49 -11.87
CA GLY A 64 -3.53 -13.95 -12.45
C GLY A 64 -3.84 -12.51 -12.03
N LEU A 65 -2.81 -11.76 -11.60
CA LEU A 65 -2.95 -10.37 -11.19
C LEU A 65 -3.09 -9.48 -12.44
N LYS A 66 -4.22 -8.78 -12.55
CA LYS A 66 -4.39 -7.79 -13.61
C LYS A 66 -3.42 -6.63 -13.41
N ASN A 67 -2.89 -6.12 -14.50
CA ASN A 67 -1.88 -5.08 -14.38
C ASN A 67 -1.85 -4.11 -15.57
N LEU A 68 -1.29 -2.94 -15.31
CA LEU A 68 -0.74 -1.99 -16.27
C LEU A 68 0.70 -1.69 -15.82
N ILE A 69 1.59 -2.66 -16.00
CA ILE A 69 3.00 -2.53 -15.68
C ILE A 69 3.73 -2.16 -16.97
N ALA A 70 4.22 -0.93 -17.04
CA ALA A 70 4.99 -0.44 -18.19
C ALA A 70 6.39 -1.07 -18.20
N VAL A 71 6.92 -1.35 -19.39
CA VAL A 71 8.34 -1.69 -19.57
C VAL A 71 9.06 -0.42 -20.01
N THR A 72 10.13 -0.06 -19.30
CA THR A 72 10.89 1.19 -19.54
C THR A 72 12.37 0.90 -19.76
N ASP A 73 13.12 1.93 -20.12
CA ASP A 73 14.59 1.89 -20.28
C ASP A 73 15.35 2.00 -18.93
N LYS A 74 14.63 2.28 -17.84
CA LYS A 74 15.19 2.30 -16.51
C LYS A 74 15.29 0.86 -15.95
N PRO A 75 16.26 0.57 -15.08
CA PRO A 75 16.41 -0.76 -14.50
C PRO A 75 15.20 -1.12 -13.61
N THR A 76 14.91 -2.40 -13.54
CA THR A 76 13.91 -2.92 -12.58
C THR A 76 14.29 -2.58 -11.15
N GLY A 77 13.33 -2.12 -10.34
CA GLY A 77 13.55 -1.73 -8.95
C GLY A 77 14.05 -2.89 -8.09
N THR A 78 15.03 -2.62 -7.26
CA THR A 78 15.55 -3.55 -6.26
C THR A 78 15.77 -2.87 -4.92
N VAL A 79 15.61 -3.63 -3.84
CA VAL A 79 16.06 -3.27 -2.50
C VAL A 79 17.18 -4.22 -2.12
N GLN A 80 18.37 -3.67 -1.90
CA GLN A 80 19.53 -4.45 -1.45
C GLN A 80 19.46 -4.58 0.08
N VAL A 81 19.48 -5.82 0.56
CA VAL A 81 19.48 -6.11 2.00
C VAL A 81 20.85 -6.62 2.39
N THR A 82 21.56 -5.87 3.22
CA THR A 82 22.86 -6.26 3.79
C THR A 82 22.70 -6.46 5.29
N LEU A 83 23.39 -7.44 5.83
CA LEU A 83 23.42 -7.70 7.27
C LEU A 83 24.73 -7.18 7.85
N ASP A 84 24.66 -6.47 8.99
CA ASP A 84 25.85 -6.10 9.74
C ASP A 84 26.44 -7.33 10.47
N ALA A 85 27.57 -7.14 11.15
CA ALA A 85 28.24 -8.20 11.90
C ALA A 85 27.37 -8.83 13.04
N ARG A 86 26.27 -8.18 13.42
CA ARG A 86 25.30 -8.64 14.42
C ARG A 86 24.05 -9.22 13.78
N GLY A 87 24.00 -9.31 12.43
CA GLY A 87 22.83 -9.78 11.69
C GLY A 87 21.70 -8.76 11.57
N VAL A 88 21.95 -7.48 11.86
CA VAL A 88 20.94 -6.42 11.71
C VAL A 88 20.86 -6.02 10.24
N PRO A 89 19.65 -6.08 9.61
CA PRO A 89 19.50 -5.74 8.22
C PRO A 89 19.57 -4.22 7.98
N THR A 90 20.26 -3.84 6.92
CA THR A 90 20.21 -2.50 6.33
C THR A 90 19.61 -2.63 4.94
N TYR A 91 18.61 -1.82 4.67
CA TYR A 91 17.90 -1.77 3.39
C TYR A 91 18.39 -0.60 2.57
N ASN A 92 18.76 -0.84 1.32
CA ASN A 92 19.11 0.21 0.36
C ASN A 92 18.14 0.12 -0.82
N ILE A 93 17.19 1.05 -0.90
CA ILE A 93 16.22 1.13 -1.98
C ILE A 93 16.87 1.87 -3.14
N MET A 94 17.11 1.16 -4.26
CA MET A 94 17.74 1.75 -5.44
C MET A 94 16.88 2.87 -6.02
N GLU A 95 17.55 3.95 -6.44
CA GLU A 95 16.91 5.14 -7.01
C GLU A 95 16.98 5.14 -8.54
N ASP A 96 16.16 5.98 -9.17
CA ASP A 96 16.06 6.16 -10.63
C ASP A 96 15.80 4.83 -11.36
N VAL A 97 14.95 4.02 -10.77
CA VAL A 97 14.51 2.73 -11.33
C VAL A 97 13.17 2.89 -12.07
N ALA A 98 12.71 1.82 -12.72
CA ALA A 98 11.52 1.87 -13.57
C ALA A 98 10.28 2.40 -12.85
N TRP A 99 9.96 1.91 -11.65
CA TRP A 99 8.78 2.38 -10.91
C TRP A 99 8.91 3.82 -10.36
N ASP A 100 10.08 4.42 -10.36
CA ASP A 100 10.26 5.86 -10.13
C ASP A 100 9.79 6.71 -11.32
N ASN A 101 9.57 6.07 -12.48
CA ASN A 101 9.28 6.71 -13.77
C ASN A 101 8.06 6.08 -14.45
N ILE A 102 7.00 5.76 -13.71
CA ILE A 102 5.74 5.21 -14.24
C ILE A 102 5.13 6.21 -15.25
N PRO A 103 4.97 5.84 -16.54
CA PRO A 103 4.36 6.74 -17.51
C PRO A 103 2.85 6.82 -17.28
N PHE A 104 2.26 8.02 -17.46
CA PHE A 104 0.80 8.14 -17.46
C PHE A 104 0.27 7.96 -18.88
N THR A 105 -0.42 6.86 -19.13
CA THR A 105 -0.93 6.49 -20.44
C THR A 105 -2.46 6.65 -20.55
N PRO A 106 -3.04 6.67 -21.76
CA PRO A 106 -4.50 6.67 -21.95
C PRO A 106 -5.19 5.46 -21.29
N GLU A 107 -4.52 4.29 -21.26
CA GLU A 107 -5.03 3.09 -20.59
C GLU A 107 -5.10 3.28 -19.09
N MET A 108 -4.09 3.93 -18.49
CA MET A 108 -4.12 4.29 -17.06
C MET A 108 -5.25 5.27 -16.75
N GLU A 109 -5.47 6.27 -17.63
CA GLU A 109 -6.59 7.21 -17.47
C GLU A 109 -7.93 6.48 -17.57
N GLY A 110 -8.07 5.57 -18.52
CA GLY A 110 -9.25 4.72 -18.66
C GLY A 110 -9.51 3.84 -17.43
N LEU A 111 -8.43 3.28 -16.83
CA LEU A 111 -8.52 2.52 -15.60
C LEU A 111 -8.92 3.41 -14.42
N ALA A 112 -8.33 4.60 -14.28
CA ALA A 112 -8.65 5.56 -13.23
C ALA A 112 -10.14 5.94 -13.22
N ARG A 113 -10.70 6.23 -14.39
CA ARG A 113 -12.13 6.61 -14.54
C ARG A 113 -13.10 5.50 -14.14
N ARG A 114 -12.72 4.24 -14.21
CA ARG A 114 -13.58 3.10 -13.82
C ARG A 114 -13.24 2.51 -12.45
N ALA A 115 -12.14 2.92 -11.83
CA ALA A 115 -11.74 2.43 -10.53
C ALA A 115 -12.77 2.80 -9.45
N ASP A 116 -13.08 1.83 -8.59
CA ASP A 116 -13.92 2.03 -7.39
C ASP A 116 -13.04 2.40 -6.18
N ALA A 117 -11.78 1.91 -6.16
CA ALA A 117 -10.80 2.33 -5.16
C ALA A 117 -9.38 2.33 -5.73
N VAL A 118 -8.51 3.14 -5.12
CA VAL A 118 -7.06 3.12 -5.33
C VAL A 118 -6.33 3.14 -3.99
N CYS A 119 -5.23 2.38 -3.90
CA CYS A 119 -4.24 2.50 -2.82
C CYS A 119 -2.91 2.97 -3.41
N PHE A 120 -2.30 3.95 -2.75
CA PHE A 120 -1.00 4.52 -3.11
C PHE A 120 -0.21 4.87 -1.85
N GLY A 121 1.13 4.90 -1.97
CA GLY A 121 2.03 5.19 -0.86
C GLY A 121 2.82 6.48 -1.00
N SER A 122 3.68 6.74 -0.03
CA SER A 122 4.63 7.87 -0.09
C SER A 122 5.81 7.58 -1.02
N LEU A 123 6.33 6.34 -1.01
CA LEU A 123 7.57 5.97 -1.68
C LEU A 123 7.53 6.20 -3.20
N VAL A 124 6.43 5.81 -3.88
CA VAL A 124 6.27 6.00 -5.33
C VAL A 124 6.29 7.47 -5.75
N GLN A 125 6.14 8.39 -4.81
CA GLN A 125 6.07 9.83 -5.08
C GLN A 125 7.44 10.53 -4.92
N ARG A 126 8.50 9.77 -4.64
CA ARG A 126 9.85 10.33 -4.40
C ARG A 126 10.49 10.96 -5.64
N MET A 127 10.07 10.55 -6.86
CA MET A 127 10.63 10.99 -8.14
C MET A 127 9.55 11.23 -9.21
N GLY A 128 9.84 10.92 -10.48
CA GLY A 128 9.00 11.20 -11.65
C GLY A 128 7.58 10.63 -11.61
N SER A 129 7.39 9.48 -10.97
CA SER A 129 6.07 8.82 -10.84
C SER A 129 5.04 9.63 -10.07
N ARG A 130 5.47 10.61 -9.23
CA ARG A 130 4.53 11.49 -8.51
C ARG A 130 3.52 12.15 -9.45
N GLY A 131 3.99 12.66 -10.60
CA GLY A 131 3.12 13.28 -11.60
C GLY A 131 2.04 12.32 -12.12
N SER A 132 2.40 11.07 -12.39
CA SER A 132 1.49 10.03 -12.86
C SER A 132 0.49 9.60 -11.79
N VAL A 133 0.93 9.44 -10.53
CA VAL A 133 0.06 9.15 -9.38
C VAL A 133 -0.98 10.26 -9.21
N LEU A 134 -0.56 11.53 -9.16
CA LEU A 134 -1.47 12.66 -8.98
C LEU A 134 -2.47 12.78 -10.14
N ARG A 135 -2.04 12.55 -11.38
CA ARG A 135 -2.94 12.52 -12.54
C ARG A 135 -3.95 11.38 -12.45
N PHE A 136 -3.51 10.18 -12.03
CA PHE A 136 -4.40 9.04 -11.81
C PHE A 136 -5.48 9.38 -10.78
N LEU A 137 -5.10 9.89 -9.60
CA LEU A 137 -6.03 10.26 -8.53
C LEU A 137 -7.04 11.33 -8.99
N ARG A 138 -6.60 12.33 -9.76
CA ARG A 138 -7.47 13.40 -10.29
C ARG A 138 -8.39 12.92 -11.43
N SER A 139 -8.04 11.83 -12.11
CA SER A 139 -8.86 11.23 -13.18
C SER A 139 -9.93 10.28 -12.64
N MET A 140 -9.89 9.93 -11.36
CA MET A 140 -10.89 9.07 -10.73
C MET A 140 -12.21 9.83 -10.53
N ARG A 141 -13.28 9.05 -10.46
CA ARG A 141 -14.62 9.57 -10.13
C ARG A 141 -14.63 10.15 -8.70
N PRO A 142 -15.40 11.20 -8.43
CA PRO A 142 -15.44 11.81 -7.09
C PRO A 142 -15.83 10.83 -5.96
N GLU A 143 -16.71 9.89 -6.25
CA GLU A 143 -17.19 8.88 -5.30
C GLU A 143 -16.21 7.70 -5.09
N ALA A 144 -15.23 7.54 -5.96
CA ALA A 144 -14.24 6.48 -5.87
C ALA A 144 -13.29 6.69 -4.67
N LEU A 145 -13.02 5.61 -3.94
CA LEU A 145 -12.27 5.65 -2.70
C LEU A 145 -10.76 5.77 -2.95
N LYS A 146 -10.12 6.75 -2.31
CA LYS A 146 -8.67 6.97 -2.37
C LYS A 146 -8.06 6.68 -1.02
N VAL A 147 -7.21 5.66 -0.95
CA VAL A 147 -6.54 5.18 0.26
C VAL A 147 -5.07 5.53 0.18
N PHE A 148 -4.62 6.38 1.09
CA PHE A 148 -3.21 6.66 1.28
C PHE A 148 -2.65 5.75 2.37
N ASP A 149 -1.96 4.68 1.98
CA ASP A 149 -1.14 3.87 2.88
C ASP A 149 0.23 4.53 2.96
N ILE A 150 0.48 5.24 4.07
CA ILE A 150 1.60 6.17 4.16
C ILE A 150 2.95 5.50 3.93
N ASN A 151 3.14 4.32 4.51
CA ASN A 151 4.24 3.39 4.29
C ASN A 151 5.61 4.08 4.18
N LEU A 152 6.00 4.80 5.23
CA LEU A 152 7.22 5.60 5.27
C LEU A 152 8.47 4.73 5.08
N ARG A 153 9.35 5.15 4.19
CA ARG A 153 10.62 4.45 3.91
C ARG A 153 11.78 5.43 3.96
N GLN A 154 12.76 5.13 4.81
CA GLN A 154 14.00 5.90 4.92
C GLN A 154 13.74 7.42 5.05
N HIS A 155 14.22 8.23 4.08
CA HIS A 155 14.06 9.68 4.00
C HIS A 155 13.17 10.12 2.82
N TYR A 156 12.49 9.17 2.14
CA TYR A 156 11.70 9.44 0.93
C TYR A 156 10.31 9.99 1.23
N TYR A 157 10.21 10.89 2.21
CA TYR A 157 8.99 11.61 2.54
C TYR A 157 9.34 13.03 3.02
N SER A 158 8.43 13.94 2.82
CA SER A 158 8.51 15.29 3.35
C SER A 158 7.15 15.74 3.86
N ARG A 159 7.13 16.83 4.63
CA ARG A 159 5.88 17.42 5.10
C ARG A 159 4.94 17.74 3.94
N GLU A 160 5.47 18.38 2.89
CA GLU A 160 4.72 18.82 1.71
C GLU A 160 4.13 17.62 0.96
N LEU A 161 4.93 16.55 0.74
CA LEU A 161 4.45 15.33 0.10
C LEU A 161 3.31 14.71 0.91
N LEU A 162 3.47 14.63 2.22
CA LEU A 162 2.44 14.06 3.10
C LEU A 162 1.18 14.94 3.13
N GLU A 163 1.28 16.27 3.12
CA GLU A 163 0.15 17.19 3.08
C GLU A 163 -0.62 17.03 1.76
N GLU A 164 0.04 17.07 0.61
CA GLU A 164 -0.60 16.94 -0.69
C GLU A 164 -1.25 15.56 -0.89
N SER A 165 -0.58 14.49 -0.47
CA SER A 165 -1.11 13.12 -0.62
C SER A 165 -2.38 12.91 0.21
N ARG A 166 -2.46 13.48 1.41
CA ARG A 166 -3.60 13.33 2.29
C ARG A 166 -4.79 14.21 1.88
N GLU A 167 -4.55 15.38 1.29
CA GLU A 167 -5.62 16.22 0.72
C GLU A 167 -6.36 15.50 -0.41
N LEU A 168 -5.72 14.52 -1.05
CA LEU A 168 -6.33 13.72 -2.11
C LEU A 168 -6.95 12.41 -1.60
N ALA A 169 -6.72 12.03 -0.34
CA ALA A 169 -7.17 10.76 0.21
C ALA A 169 -8.50 10.87 0.97
N ASP A 170 -9.27 9.80 0.92
CA ASP A 170 -10.47 9.61 1.77
C ASP A 170 -10.13 8.86 3.06
N ILE A 171 -9.17 7.94 2.98
CA ILE A 171 -8.70 7.09 4.08
C ILE A 171 -7.19 7.21 4.19
N LEU A 172 -6.69 7.39 5.40
CA LEU A 172 -5.28 7.23 5.74
C LEU A 172 -5.08 5.89 6.45
N LYS A 173 -4.14 5.07 5.97
CA LYS A 173 -3.63 3.95 6.76
C LYS A 173 -2.21 4.28 7.24
N ILE A 174 -1.96 4.01 8.50
CA ILE A 174 -0.72 4.32 9.20
C ILE A 174 -0.46 3.26 10.28
N ASN A 175 0.80 2.98 10.59
CA ASN A 175 1.14 2.08 11.70
C ASN A 175 1.60 2.83 12.96
N ASP A 176 1.84 2.09 14.06
CA ASP A 176 2.18 2.66 15.37
C ASP A 176 3.60 3.26 15.46
N GLU A 177 4.48 2.99 14.50
CA GLU A 177 5.78 3.66 14.37
C GLU A 177 5.64 4.93 13.54
N GLU A 178 4.96 4.85 12.42
CA GLU A 178 4.77 5.96 11.48
C GLU A 178 3.96 7.11 12.07
N ILE A 179 2.95 6.80 12.91
CA ILE A 179 2.11 7.83 13.53
C ILE A 179 2.92 8.78 14.42
N ARG A 180 3.98 8.28 15.07
CA ARG A 180 4.88 9.10 15.88
C ARG A 180 5.67 10.08 15.03
N VAL A 181 6.20 9.60 13.90
CA VAL A 181 6.91 10.44 12.93
C VAL A 181 5.99 11.52 12.36
N VAL A 182 4.76 11.15 12.03
CA VAL A 182 3.75 12.08 11.50
C VAL A 182 3.31 13.08 12.57
N ALA A 183 3.15 12.66 13.81
CA ALA A 183 2.82 13.55 14.93
C ALA A 183 3.91 14.63 15.13
N GLU A 184 5.19 14.26 15.03
CA GLU A 184 6.31 15.20 15.11
C GLU A 184 6.30 16.17 13.93
N ILE A 185 6.18 15.68 12.68
CA ILE A 185 6.16 16.51 11.46
C ILE A 185 5.07 17.58 11.52
N PHE A 186 3.90 17.23 12.07
CA PHE A 186 2.72 18.11 12.11
C PHE A 186 2.52 18.80 13.45
N ALA A 187 3.39 18.56 14.42
CA ALA A 187 3.29 19.07 15.79
C ALA A 187 1.91 18.75 16.43
N LEU A 188 1.45 17.50 16.30
CA LEU A 188 0.18 17.03 16.84
C LEU A 188 0.39 16.43 18.22
N PRO A 189 -0.18 17.01 19.28
CA PRO A 189 -0.07 16.48 20.65
C PRO A 189 -1.09 15.36 20.90
N GLY A 190 -0.84 14.58 21.94
CA GLY A 190 -1.76 13.58 22.44
C GLY A 190 -1.33 12.14 22.20
N ASP A 191 -2.24 11.22 22.51
CA ASP A 191 -2.08 9.81 22.20
C ASP A 191 -2.38 9.51 20.72
N ASP A 192 -2.13 8.28 20.30
CA ASP A 192 -2.31 7.84 18.91
C ASP A 192 -3.74 8.14 18.40
N ALA A 193 -4.76 7.93 19.22
CA ALA A 193 -6.15 8.18 18.84
C ALA A 193 -6.43 9.68 18.65
N ALA A 194 -5.85 10.54 19.49
CA ALA A 194 -5.95 11.99 19.37
C ALA A 194 -5.25 12.47 18.10
N VAL A 195 -4.06 11.94 17.79
CA VAL A 195 -3.32 12.25 16.56
C VAL A 195 -4.11 11.81 15.34
N CYS A 196 -4.69 10.60 15.32
CA CYS A 196 -5.55 10.13 14.22
C CYS A 196 -6.76 11.05 14.00
N ARG A 197 -7.46 11.47 15.06
CA ARG A 197 -8.57 12.42 14.95
C ARG A 197 -8.13 13.78 14.41
N ALA A 198 -7.00 14.28 14.88
CA ALA A 198 -6.44 15.54 14.41
C ALA A 198 -6.10 15.48 12.91
N LEU A 199 -5.52 14.36 12.45
CA LEU A 199 -5.24 14.10 11.03
C LEU A 199 -6.54 14.03 10.22
N ALA A 200 -7.54 13.26 10.70
CA ALA A 200 -8.83 13.16 10.03
C ALA A 200 -9.52 14.53 9.88
N ALA A 201 -9.58 15.30 10.96
CA ALA A 201 -10.20 16.64 10.95
C ALA A 201 -9.45 17.63 10.05
N ARG A 202 -8.11 17.64 10.12
CA ARG A 202 -7.27 18.57 9.34
C ARG A 202 -7.40 18.35 7.83
N PHE A 203 -7.52 17.09 7.40
CA PHE A 203 -7.45 16.71 5.98
C PHE A 203 -8.78 16.20 5.42
N GLY A 204 -9.87 16.31 6.19
CA GLY A 204 -11.20 15.90 5.74
C GLY A 204 -11.32 14.39 5.46
N LEU A 205 -10.49 13.57 6.13
CA LEU A 205 -10.51 12.12 5.94
C LEU A 205 -11.79 11.53 6.54
N ARG A 206 -12.35 10.52 5.87
CA ARG A 206 -13.50 9.75 6.40
C ARG A 206 -13.11 8.97 7.64
N LEU A 207 -11.89 8.38 7.65
CA LEU A 207 -11.33 7.63 8.77
C LEU A 207 -9.81 7.47 8.64
N VAL A 208 -9.18 7.10 9.74
CA VAL A 208 -7.78 6.68 9.82
C VAL A 208 -7.73 5.22 10.31
N ILE A 209 -6.98 4.38 9.62
CA ILE A 209 -6.68 3.01 10.04
C ILE A 209 -5.31 3.03 10.69
N LEU A 210 -5.26 2.72 11.98
CA LEU A 210 -4.02 2.59 12.74
C LEU A 210 -3.75 1.11 13.01
N THR A 211 -2.71 0.56 12.39
CA THR A 211 -2.25 -0.82 12.64
C THR A 211 -1.14 -0.84 13.68
N LYS A 212 -1.18 -1.83 14.59
CA LYS A 212 -0.27 -1.95 15.75
C LYS A 212 0.40 -3.33 15.82
N GLY A 213 0.57 -3.98 14.67
CA GLY A 213 1.13 -5.33 14.58
C GLY A 213 0.39 -6.33 15.47
N PRO A 214 1.08 -7.07 16.36
CA PRO A 214 0.46 -8.09 17.20
C PRO A 214 -0.53 -7.51 18.24
N LYS A 215 -0.57 -6.19 18.43
CA LYS A 215 -1.54 -5.51 19.29
C LYS A 215 -2.88 -5.23 18.59
N GLY A 216 -2.99 -5.59 17.30
CA GLY A 216 -4.20 -5.39 16.51
C GLY A 216 -4.24 -4.07 15.77
N SER A 217 -5.42 -3.48 15.66
CA SER A 217 -5.64 -2.24 14.92
C SER A 217 -6.77 -1.40 15.52
N GLU A 218 -6.84 -0.15 15.12
CA GLU A 218 -7.93 0.77 15.43
C GLU A 218 -8.40 1.48 14.16
N VAL A 219 -9.71 1.57 13.98
CA VAL A 219 -10.32 2.48 13.02
C VAL A 219 -10.82 3.70 13.75
N VAL A 220 -10.27 4.87 13.41
CA VAL A 220 -10.58 6.15 14.06
C VAL A 220 -11.37 7.02 13.10
N THR A 221 -12.59 7.38 13.51
CA THR A 221 -13.45 8.35 12.83
C THR A 221 -13.53 9.63 13.65
N ALA A 222 -14.29 10.62 13.18
CA ALA A 222 -14.55 11.82 13.97
C ALA A 222 -15.18 11.50 15.34
N ASP A 223 -16.09 10.51 15.37
CA ASP A 223 -16.95 10.24 16.51
C ASP A 223 -16.55 9.00 17.33
N ALA A 224 -15.74 8.09 16.75
CA ALA A 224 -15.47 6.79 17.35
C ALA A 224 -14.01 6.33 17.19
N VAL A 225 -13.59 5.47 18.11
CA VAL A 225 -12.42 4.60 17.98
C VAL A 225 -12.92 3.17 18.07
N ILE A 226 -12.68 2.38 17.05
CA ILE A 226 -13.13 1.00 16.94
C ILE A 226 -11.88 0.11 17.03
N PRO A 227 -11.59 -0.51 18.18
CA PRO A 227 -10.45 -1.41 18.32
C PRO A 227 -10.77 -2.79 17.77
N GLN A 228 -9.76 -3.45 17.21
CA GLN A 228 -9.81 -4.83 16.77
C GLN A 228 -8.53 -5.55 17.19
N PRO A 229 -8.61 -6.67 17.92
CA PRO A 229 -7.45 -7.49 18.23
C PRO A 229 -6.81 -8.03 16.93
N ALA A 230 -5.52 -8.36 17.00
CA ALA A 230 -4.86 -9.07 15.90
C ALA A 230 -5.50 -10.45 15.71
N GLY A 231 -5.55 -10.91 14.47
CA GLY A 231 -5.93 -12.29 14.16
C GLY A 231 -4.88 -13.28 14.69
N GLU A 232 -5.31 -14.48 15.00
CA GLU A 232 -4.40 -15.54 15.46
C GLU A 232 -3.60 -16.10 14.27
N ALA A 233 -2.28 -16.19 14.41
CA ALA A 233 -1.40 -16.77 13.40
C ALA A 233 -0.16 -17.41 14.03
N VAL A 234 0.30 -18.51 13.43
CA VAL A 234 1.67 -19.00 13.64
C VAL A 234 2.54 -18.24 12.63
N VAL A 235 3.30 -17.27 13.11
CA VAL A 235 4.04 -16.34 12.25
C VAL A 235 5.19 -17.07 11.54
N VAL A 236 5.16 -17.07 10.22
CA VAL A 236 6.21 -17.55 9.31
C VAL A 236 6.94 -16.38 8.67
N ASP A 237 6.18 -15.37 8.19
CA ASP A 237 6.68 -14.17 7.53
C ASP A 237 5.67 -13.04 7.76
N THR A 238 6.13 -11.80 7.92
CA THR A 238 5.24 -10.64 8.10
C THR A 238 5.16 -9.74 6.88
N VAL A 239 5.90 -10.06 5.82
CA VAL A 239 5.93 -9.27 4.57
C VAL A 239 4.56 -9.31 3.90
N GLY A 240 4.05 -8.13 3.54
CA GLY A 240 2.75 -7.99 2.88
C GLY A 240 1.52 -8.08 3.79
N ALA A 241 1.68 -8.36 5.09
CA ALA A 241 0.53 -8.43 6.01
C ALA A 241 -0.24 -7.10 6.11
N GLY A 242 0.47 -5.97 6.13
CA GLY A 242 -0.13 -4.63 6.11
C GLY A 242 -0.91 -4.35 4.82
N ASP A 243 -0.36 -4.77 3.68
CA ASP A 243 -0.96 -4.59 2.36
C ASP A 243 -2.23 -5.44 2.23
N ALA A 244 -2.17 -6.69 2.72
CA ALA A 244 -3.31 -7.61 2.78
C ALA A 244 -4.42 -7.09 3.70
N PHE A 245 -4.04 -6.53 4.87
CA PHE A 245 -4.97 -5.86 5.78
C PHE A 245 -5.69 -4.72 5.05
N THR A 246 -4.93 -3.83 4.42
CA THR A 246 -5.50 -2.67 3.72
C THR A 246 -6.44 -3.10 2.59
N ALA A 247 -6.05 -4.13 1.80
CA ALA A 247 -6.88 -4.67 0.73
C ALA A 247 -8.20 -5.25 1.26
N ALA A 248 -8.15 -6.08 2.30
CA ALA A 248 -9.34 -6.71 2.86
C ALA A 248 -10.30 -5.69 3.49
N PHE A 249 -9.75 -4.68 4.19
CA PHE A 249 -10.54 -3.58 4.71
C PHE A 249 -11.27 -2.83 3.60
N VAL A 250 -10.56 -2.44 2.53
CA VAL A 250 -11.13 -1.70 1.40
C VAL A 250 -12.21 -2.52 0.69
N VAL A 251 -11.98 -3.82 0.48
CA VAL A 251 -12.97 -4.72 -0.13
C VAL A 251 -14.26 -4.76 0.69
N ALA A 252 -14.17 -5.00 1.99
CA ALA A 252 -15.33 -5.06 2.89
C ALA A 252 -16.05 -3.69 2.97
N TYR A 253 -15.28 -2.61 3.09
CA TYR A 253 -15.82 -1.25 3.11
C TYR A 253 -16.62 -0.91 1.84
N LEU A 254 -16.10 -1.28 0.65
CA LEU A 254 -16.80 -1.08 -0.63
C LEU A 254 -18.05 -1.97 -0.79
N ARG A 255 -18.12 -3.09 -0.08
CA ARG A 255 -19.31 -3.96 -0.02
C ARG A 255 -20.39 -3.40 0.90
N GLY A 256 -20.07 -2.40 1.72
CA GLY A 256 -20.98 -1.78 2.67
C GLY A 256 -21.04 -2.50 4.03
N ASP A 257 -20.02 -3.31 4.34
CA ASP A 257 -19.90 -3.94 5.64
C ASP A 257 -19.68 -2.88 6.75
N SER A 258 -19.99 -3.22 7.99
CA SER A 258 -19.68 -2.34 9.12
C SER A 258 -18.17 -2.16 9.27
N LEU A 259 -17.72 -1.04 9.85
CA LEU A 259 -16.30 -0.80 10.08
C LEU A 259 -15.66 -1.91 10.95
N ALA A 260 -16.41 -2.45 11.91
CA ALA A 260 -15.94 -3.55 12.75
C ALA A 260 -15.78 -4.85 11.95
N ASP A 261 -16.72 -5.17 11.05
CA ASP A 261 -16.63 -6.36 10.19
C ASP A 261 -15.52 -6.22 9.16
N ALA A 262 -15.37 -5.04 8.55
CA ALA A 262 -14.28 -4.75 7.63
C ALA A 262 -12.91 -4.91 8.31
N GLN A 263 -12.77 -4.42 9.54
CA GLN A 263 -11.55 -4.51 10.32
C GLN A 263 -11.25 -5.96 10.75
N ARG A 264 -12.29 -6.75 11.10
CA ARG A 264 -12.14 -8.17 11.40
C ARG A 264 -11.64 -8.94 10.17
N LEU A 265 -12.27 -8.78 9.01
CA LEU A 265 -11.81 -9.41 7.77
C LEU A 265 -10.36 -9.03 7.44
N ALA A 266 -10.00 -7.76 7.65
CA ALA A 266 -8.64 -7.27 7.45
C ALA A 266 -7.63 -7.95 8.39
N SER A 267 -7.97 -8.07 9.69
CA SER A 267 -7.12 -8.75 10.68
C SER A 267 -6.93 -10.24 10.35
N ASP A 268 -8.01 -10.94 9.98
CA ASP A 268 -7.96 -12.37 9.62
C ASP A 268 -7.13 -12.59 8.35
N THR A 269 -7.27 -11.70 7.36
CA THR A 269 -6.50 -11.78 6.11
C THR A 269 -5.00 -11.52 6.38
N ALA A 270 -4.67 -10.52 7.19
CA ALA A 270 -3.29 -10.25 7.59
C ALA A 270 -2.67 -11.41 8.37
N ALA A 271 -3.43 -12.03 9.29
CA ALA A 271 -3.01 -13.20 10.05
C ALA A 271 -2.74 -14.41 9.13
N TYR A 272 -3.60 -14.64 8.13
CA TYR A 272 -3.36 -15.67 7.11
C TYR A 272 -2.04 -15.41 6.36
N VAL A 273 -1.80 -14.19 5.90
CA VAL A 273 -0.54 -13.83 5.20
C VAL A 273 0.65 -14.04 6.11
N CYS A 274 0.57 -13.64 7.38
CA CYS A 274 1.64 -13.90 8.36
C CYS A 274 1.95 -15.40 8.54
N SER A 275 1.00 -16.30 8.31
CA SER A 275 1.21 -17.75 8.38
C SER A 275 1.81 -18.37 7.13
N CYS A 276 2.03 -17.58 6.08
CA CYS A 276 2.56 -18.00 4.79
C CYS A 276 3.94 -17.40 4.55
N LYS A 277 4.66 -17.92 3.53
CA LYS A 277 5.91 -17.33 3.06
C LYS A 277 5.65 -16.33 1.94
N GLY A 278 6.19 -15.13 2.06
CA GLY A 278 6.10 -14.05 1.08
C GLY A 278 4.75 -13.33 1.07
N ALA A 279 4.72 -12.18 0.40
CA ALA A 279 3.61 -11.23 0.46
C ALA A 279 2.37 -11.63 -0.35
N MET A 280 2.51 -12.55 -1.31
CA MET A 280 1.43 -12.98 -2.21
C MET A 280 1.26 -14.50 -2.16
N PRO A 281 0.83 -15.10 -1.02
CA PRO A 281 0.61 -16.55 -0.90
C PRO A 281 -0.51 -17.03 -1.84
N ALA A 282 -0.48 -18.34 -2.16
CA ALA A 282 -1.43 -18.98 -3.09
C ALA A 282 -2.88 -19.01 -2.56
#